data_7a1c8bf743ef2aa967ac0cb15bda69b5
#
_entry.id   7a1c8bf743ef2aa967ac0cb15bda69b5
#
_cell.length_a   1.000
_cell.length_b   1.000
_cell.length_c   1.000
_cell.angle_alpha   90.00
_cell.angle_beta   90.00
_cell.angle_gamma   90.00
#
_symmetry.space_group_name_H-M   'P 1'
#
loop_
_entity.id
_entity.type
_entity.pdbx_description
1 polymer ?
#
loop_
_entity_poly.entity_id
_entity_poly.type
_entity_poly.pdbx_seq_one_letter_code
_entity_poly.pdbx_strand_id
1 'polypeptide(L)'
;AEARQASEVQRVQALWEAEMARSALAPLGIPVILLKGTAFAAAGLDAARGRQIGDLDILVPRDRIDEAEAALLAAGWEWVKPDPYDDGYYRNHMHELPPLIHRDRDRMIDVHHTILPLTARVRPDAAALIAGAVPLGNGLSTLSPEDMLIHAVAHLFADGDLAGGLR
;
A
#
# COMPACT_ATOMS: atom_id res chain seq x y z
N ALA A 1 -26.94 -8.78 4.88
CA ALA A 1 -26.59 -9.55 3.68
C ALA A 1 -25.80 -8.66 2.69
N GLU A 2 -26.33 -7.53 2.25
CA GLU A 2 -25.76 -6.64 1.23
C GLU A 2 -24.37 -6.08 1.61
N ALA A 3 -24.17 -5.57 2.83
CA ALA A 3 -22.89 -5.03 3.28
C ALA A 3 -21.76 -6.09 3.28
N ARG A 4 -22.08 -7.34 3.62
CA ARG A 4 -21.10 -8.44 3.55
C ARG A 4 -20.75 -8.81 2.12
N GLN A 5 -21.71 -8.76 1.23
CA GLN A 5 -21.48 -9.03 -0.19
C GLN A 5 -20.64 -7.92 -0.82
N ALA A 6 -20.90 -6.65 -0.49
CA ALA A 6 -20.12 -5.52 -0.96
C ALA A 6 -18.66 -5.59 -0.49
N SER A 7 -18.41 -5.90 0.79
CA SER A 7 -17.06 -6.05 1.32
C SER A 7 -16.31 -7.23 0.70
N GLU A 8 -16.99 -8.33 0.37
CA GLU A 8 -16.34 -9.47 -0.30
C GLU A 8 -15.95 -9.13 -1.75
N VAL A 9 -16.80 -8.39 -2.47
CA VAL A 9 -16.46 -7.89 -3.81
C VAL A 9 -15.21 -6.99 -3.75
N GLN A 10 -15.17 -6.05 -2.79
CA GLN A 10 -14.00 -5.17 -2.61
C GLN A 10 -12.73 -5.95 -2.23
N ARG A 11 -12.86 -6.98 -1.39
CA ARG A 11 -11.74 -7.87 -1.05
C ARG A 11 -11.16 -8.54 -2.29
N VAL A 12 -12.02 -9.13 -3.13
CA VAL A 12 -11.59 -9.80 -4.37
C VAL A 12 -10.94 -8.81 -5.32
N GLN A 13 -11.50 -7.62 -5.47
CA GLN A 13 -10.94 -6.56 -6.30
C GLN A 13 -9.57 -6.10 -5.79
N ALA A 14 -9.40 -5.88 -4.49
CA ALA A 14 -8.13 -5.46 -3.90
C ALA A 14 -7.02 -6.50 -4.13
N LEU A 15 -7.33 -7.79 -3.96
CA LEU A 15 -6.39 -8.88 -4.21
C LEU A 15 -6.03 -8.98 -5.71
N TRP A 16 -6.98 -8.72 -6.59
CA TRP A 16 -6.74 -8.71 -8.02
C TRP A 16 -5.86 -7.51 -8.42
N GLU A 17 -6.10 -6.32 -7.89
CA GLU A 17 -5.23 -5.15 -8.11
C GLU A 17 -3.80 -5.38 -7.59
N ALA A 18 -3.66 -6.05 -6.44
CA ALA A 18 -2.36 -6.45 -5.91
C ALA A 18 -1.60 -7.35 -6.89
N GLU A 19 -2.29 -8.31 -7.53
CA GLU A 19 -1.71 -9.17 -8.55
C GLU A 19 -1.33 -8.40 -9.82
N MET A 20 -2.10 -7.40 -10.21
CA MET A 20 -1.78 -6.53 -11.35
C MET A 20 -0.52 -5.70 -11.08
N ALA A 21 -0.41 -5.10 -9.89
CA ALA A 21 0.78 -4.37 -9.47
C ALA A 21 2.01 -5.28 -9.41
N ARG A 22 1.86 -6.49 -8.81
CA ARG A 22 2.92 -7.50 -8.78
C ARG A 22 3.39 -7.85 -10.20
N SER A 23 2.45 -8.08 -11.11
CA SER A 23 2.77 -8.45 -12.50
C SER A 23 3.53 -7.35 -13.24
N ALA A 24 3.20 -6.07 -12.97
CA ALA A 24 3.92 -4.93 -13.53
C ALA A 24 5.37 -4.83 -13.01
N LEU A 25 5.59 -5.15 -11.73
CA LEU A 25 6.89 -5.01 -11.06
C LEU A 25 7.77 -6.26 -11.16
N ALA A 26 7.20 -7.42 -11.44
CA ALA A 26 7.91 -8.71 -11.51
C ALA A 26 9.09 -8.74 -12.51
N PRO A 27 9.00 -8.16 -13.73
CA PRO A 27 10.11 -8.14 -14.67
C PRO A 27 11.36 -7.42 -14.13
N LEU A 28 11.16 -6.48 -13.20
CA LEU A 28 12.23 -5.72 -12.55
C LEU A 28 12.75 -6.40 -11.29
N GLY A 29 12.13 -7.50 -10.84
CA GLY A 29 12.47 -8.15 -9.58
C GLY A 29 12.21 -7.29 -8.35
N ILE A 30 11.31 -6.31 -8.45
CA ILE A 30 10.93 -5.46 -7.30
C ILE A 30 9.94 -6.22 -6.43
N PRO A 31 10.24 -6.41 -5.13
CA PRO A 31 9.31 -7.07 -4.21
C PRO A 31 8.09 -6.17 -3.96
N VAL A 32 6.91 -6.79 -3.90
CA VAL A 32 5.66 -6.11 -3.55
C VAL A 32 5.20 -6.59 -2.19
N ILE A 33 5.30 -5.73 -1.19
CA ILE A 33 4.81 -5.99 0.16
C ILE A 33 3.48 -5.24 0.34
N LEU A 34 2.41 -5.98 0.55
CA LEU A 34 1.08 -5.43 0.79
C LEU A 34 1.02 -4.77 2.15
N LEU A 35 0.31 -3.63 2.22
CA LEU A 35 0.08 -2.90 3.45
C LEU A 35 -1.43 -2.81 3.76
N LYS A 36 -1.75 -2.34 4.96
CA LYS A 36 -3.10 -1.95 5.42
C LYS A 36 -4.17 -3.02 5.13
N GLY A 37 -5.33 -2.60 4.60
CA GLY A 37 -6.50 -3.45 4.37
C GLY A 37 -6.25 -4.62 3.43
N THR A 38 -5.50 -4.41 2.35
CA THR A 38 -5.16 -5.45 1.37
C THR A 38 -4.23 -6.51 1.98
N ALA A 39 -3.26 -6.11 2.83
CA ALA A 39 -2.42 -7.06 3.57
C ALA A 39 -3.23 -7.97 4.49
N PHE A 40 -4.18 -7.40 5.25
CA PHE A 40 -5.03 -8.18 6.14
C PHE A 40 -5.90 -9.18 5.37
N ALA A 41 -6.43 -8.76 4.21
CA ALA A 41 -7.22 -9.64 3.34
C ALA A 41 -6.39 -10.78 2.74
N ALA A 42 -5.18 -10.47 2.27
CA ALA A 42 -4.26 -11.43 1.68
C ALA A 42 -3.72 -12.45 2.70
N ALA A 43 -3.46 -12.00 3.93
CA ALA A 43 -3.06 -12.86 5.04
C ALA A 43 -4.22 -13.65 5.69
N GLY A 44 -5.47 -13.45 5.22
CA GLY A 44 -6.65 -14.16 5.74
C GLY A 44 -7.02 -13.78 7.18
N LEU A 45 -6.66 -12.60 7.65
CA LEU A 45 -6.92 -12.16 9.02
C LEU A 45 -8.38 -11.80 9.23
N ASP A 46 -8.90 -12.09 10.42
CA ASP A 46 -10.26 -11.74 10.81
C ASP A 46 -10.52 -10.22 10.75
N ALA A 47 -9.49 -9.41 10.95
CA ALA A 47 -9.55 -7.95 10.83
C ALA A 47 -9.94 -7.45 9.42
N ALA A 48 -9.83 -8.31 8.39
CA ALA A 48 -10.26 -7.98 7.04
C ALA A 48 -11.76 -8.22 6.81
N ARG A 49 -12.44 -8.96 7.70
CA ARG A 49 -13.84 -9.35 7.50
C ARG A 49 -14.78 -8.15 7.63
N GLY A 50 -15.52 -7.89 6.58
CA GLY A 50 -16.49 -6.78 6.54
C GLY A 50 -15.84 -5.39 6.42
N ARG A 51 -14.51 -5.32 6.30
CA ARG A 51 -13.78 -4.07 6.06
C ARG A 51 -13.95 -3.64 4.61
N GLN A 52 -14.15 -2.35 4.41
CA GLN A 52 -14.03 -1.74 3.08
C GLN A 52 -12.55 -1.55 2.74
N ILE A 53 -12.18 -1.90 1.52
CA ILE A 53 -10.82 -1.74 0.98
C ILE A 53 -10.97 -0.85 -0.26
N GLY A 54 -10.51 0.40 -0.16
CA GLY A 54 -10.63 1.40 -1.24
C GLY A 54 -9.47 1.34 -2.21
N ASP A 55 -8.30 1.56 -1.70
CA ASP A 55 -7.01 1.69 -2.36
C ASP A 55 -6.11 0.48 -2.12
N LEU A 56 -5.12 0.33 -2.98
CA LEU A 56 -4.06 -0.65 -2.84
C LEU A 56 -2.81 0.05 -2.30
N ASP A 57 -2.42 -0.29 -1.09
CA ASP A 57 -1.16 0.17 -0.51
C ASP A 57 -0.07 -0.89 -0.66
N ILE A 58 1.06 -0.53 -1.25
CA ILE A 58 2.22 -1.40 -1.39
C ILE A 58 3.49 -0.72 -0.87
N LEU A 59 4.39 -1.51 -0.29
CA LEU A 59 5.73 -1.07 0.09
C LEU A 59 6.75 -1.66 -0.88
N VAL A 60 7.63 -0.81 -1.40
CA VAL A 60 8.76 -1.17 -2.27
C VAL A 60 10.06 -0.57 -1.74
N PRO A 61 11.25 -1.09 -2.11
CA PRO A 61 12.52 -0.49 -1.75
C PRO A 61 12.62 0.94 -2.25
N ARG A 62 13.09 1.85 -1.40
CA ARG A 62 13.19 3.28 -1.74
C ARG A 62 14.10 3.55 -2.93
N ASP A 63 15.20 2.83 -3.04
CA ASP A 63 16.17 2.93 -4.15
C ASP A 63 15.64 2.41 -5.49
N ARG A 64 14.47 1.75 -5.47
CA ARG A 64 13.79 1.21 -6.65
C ARG A 64 12.46 1.90 -6.94
N ILE A 65 12.11 2.98 -6.19
CA ILE A 65 10.78 3.59 -6.26
C ILE A 65 10.49 4.23 -7.63
N ASP A 66 11.48 4.87 -8.24
CA ASP A 66 11.33 5.49 -9.57
C ASP A 66 11.13 4.45 -10.67
N GLU A 67 11.80 3.28 -10.56
CA GLU A 67 11.58 2.16 -11.47
C GLU A 67 10.19 1.54 -11.27
N ALA A 68 9.74 1.43 -10.02
CA ALA A 68 8.40 0.93 -9.71
C ALA A 68 7.32 1.85 -10.28
N GLU A 69 7.46 3.15 -10.10
CA GLU A 69 6.56 4.16 -10.68
C GLU A 69 6.51 4.03 -12.21
N ALA A 70 7.66 4.03 -12.87
CA ALA A 70 7.74 3.92 -14.32
C ALA A 70 7.07 2.65 -14.84
N ALA A 71 7.25 1.51 -14.16
CA ALA A 71 6.61 0.25 -14.53
C ALA A 71 5.09 0.28 -14.34
N LEU A 72 4.59 0.88 -13.26
CA LEU A 72 3.16 1.06 -13.01
C LEU A 72 2.54 1.98 -14.08
N LEU A 73 3.18 3.11 -14.41
CA LEU A 73 2.73 4.01 -15.47
C LEU A 73 2.66 3.28 -16.82
N ALA A 74 3.67 2.47 -17.15
CA ALA A 74 3.67 1.67 -18.38
C ALA A 74 2.55 0.61 -18.39
N ALA A 75 2.13 0.13 -17.21
CA ALA A 75 1.04 -0.84 -17.05
C ALA A 75 -0.36 -0.20 -16.99
N GLY A 76 -0.46 1.14 -17.11
CA GLY A 76 -1.73 1.85 -17.26
C GLY A 76 -2.20 2.61 -16.01
N TRP A 77 -1.37 2.69 -14.97
CA TRP A 77 -1.61 3.67 -13.90
C TRP A 77 -1.20 5.06 -14.37
N GLU A 78 -1.81 6.10 -13.82
CA GLU A 78 -1.57 7.51 -14.14
C GLU A 78 -1.56 8.31 -12.84
N TRP A 79 -0.85 9.45 -12.82
CA TRP A 79 -0.94 10.35 -11.66
C TRP A 79 -2.35 10.92 -11.54
N VAL A 80 -2.92 10.86 -10.34
CA VAL A 80 -4.23 11.48 -10.05
C VAL A 80 -4.20 12.97 -10.34
N LYS A 81 -3.09 13.63 -9.97
CA LYS A 81 -2.86 15.05 -10.23
C LYS A 81 -1.38 15.28 -10.52
N PRO A 82 -0.99 15.46 -11.78
CA PRO A 82 0.39 15.80 -12.12
C PRO A 82 0.68 17.25 -11.72
N ASP A 83 1.40 17.43 -10.61
CA ASP A 83 1.85 18.74 -10.11
C ASP A 83 3.32 18.60 -9.64
N PRO A 84 4.27 19.33 -10.24
CA PRO A 84 5.67 19.26 -9.85
C PRO A 84 5.96 19.66 -8.39
N TYR A 85 5.14 20.53 -7.80
CA TYR A 85 5.27 20.90 -6.39
C TYR A 85 4.84 19.74 -5.50
N ASP A 86 3.69 19.13 -5.79
CA ASP A 86 3.20 17.97 -5.05
C ASP A 86 4.19 16.79 -5.18
N ASP A 87 4.71 16.51 -6.39
CA ASP A 87 5.72 15.47 -6.61
C ASP A 87 6.97 15.68 -5.74
N GLY A 88 7.52 16.88 -5.75
CA GLY A 88 8.66 17.23 -4.91
C GLY A 88 8.36 17.11 -3.42
N TYR A 89 7.17 17.47 -2.98
CA TYR A 89 6.75 17.36 -1.60
C TYR A 89 6.65 15.89 -1.15
N TYR A 90 5.97 15.05 -1.93
CA TYR A 90 5.82 13.63 -1.61
C TYR A 90 7.18 12.92 -1.53
N ARG A 91 8.05 13.08 -2.54
CA ARG A 91 9.37 12.43 -2.58
C ARG A 91 10.30 12.84 -1.44
N ASN A 92 10.20 14.08 -0.94
CA ASN A 92 11.12 14.61 0.06
C ASN A 92 10.58 14.57 1.49
N HIS A 93 9.28 14.51 1.69
CA HIS A 93 8.67 14.66 3.02
C HIS A 93 7.70 13.53 3.39
N MET A 94 7.09 12.88 2.40
CA MET A 94 6.11 11.82 2.65
C MET A 94 6.75 10.43 2.67
N HIS A 95 5.96 9.43 2.94
CA HIS A 95 6.36 8.03 3.02
C HIS A 95 6.00 7.24 1.75
N GLU A 96 5.41 7.92 0.78
CA GLU A 96 4.84 7.36 -0.44
C GLU A 96 5.01 8.31 -1.62
N LEU A 97 4.77 7.83 -2.83
CA LEU A 97 4.63 8.65 -4.03
C LEU A 97 3.28 9.39 -4.04
N PRO A 98 3.12 10.42 -4.88
CA PRO A 98 1.80 10.92 -5.22
C PRO A 98 0.91 9.77 -5.68
N PRO A 99 -0.39 9.75 -5.30
CA PRO A 99 -1.28 8.63 -5.59
C PRO A 99 -1.44 8.42 -7.09
N LEU A 100 -1.47 7.16 -7.49
CA LEU A 100 -1.73 6.76 -8.87
C LEU A 100 -3.14 6.16 -8.98
N ILE A 101 -3.77 6.33 -10.14
CA ILE A 101 -5.06 5.74 -10.48
C ILE A 101 -4.94 4.97 -11.79
N HIS A 102 -5.57 3.81 -11.90
CA HIS A 102 -5.56 3.09 -13.17
C HIS A 102 -6.64 3.65 -14.10
N ARG A 103 -6.24 4.07 -15.29
CA ARG A 103 -7.08 4.77 -16.29
C ARG A 103 -8.35 4.04 -16.69
N ASP A 104 -8.33 2.69 -16.74
CA ASP A 104 -9.47 1.89 -17.21
C ASP A 104 -10.27 1.28 -16.06
N ARG A 105 -9.70 1.21 -14.84
CA ARG A 105 -10.29 0.48 -13.71
C ARG A 105 -10.77 1.38 -12.59
N ASP A 106 -10.36 2.65 -12.61
CA ASP A 106 -10.69 3.65 -11.57
C ASP A 106 -10.29 3.14 -10.16
N ARG A 107 -9.09 2.52 -10.06
CA ARG A 107 -8.55 1.95 -8.83
C ARG A 107 -7.23 2.63 -8.48
N MET A 108 -7.15 3.09 -7.25
CA MET A 108 -5.98 3.80 -6.74
C MET A 108 -4.94 2.84 -6.19
N ILE A 109 -3.69 3.26 -6.31
CA ILE A 109 -2.54 2.61 -5.68
C ILE A 109 -1.65 3.68 -5.03
N ASP A 110 -1.28 3.42 -3.78
CA ASP A 110 -0.32 4.21 -3.02
C ASP A 110 0.97 3.40 -2.87
N VAL A 111 2.05 3.94 -3.44
CA VAL A 111 3.36 3.28 -3.47
C VAL A 111 4.23 3.86 -2.37
N HIS A 112 4.35 3.12 -1.28
CA HIS A 112 5.14 3.49 -0.11
C HIS A 112 6.59 3.05 -0.24
N HIS A 113 7.51 3.79 0.37
CA HIS A 113 8.90 3.39 0.59
C HIS A 113 9.26 3.28 2.07
N THR A 114 8.38 3.67 2.95
CA THR A 114 8.41 3.48 4.41
C THR A 114 6.98 3.56 4.95
N ILE A 115 6.78 3.38 6.26
CA ILE A 115 5.44 3.33 6.87
C ILE A 115 5.05 4.60 7.65
N LEU A 116 5.90 5.61 7.69
CA LEU A 116 5.63 6.92 8.29
C LEU A 116 6.27 8.03 7.45
N PRO A 117 5.72 9.25 7.44
CA PRO A 117 6.32 10.40 6.76
C PRO A 117 7.78 10.62 7.17
N LEU A 118 8.61 11.04 6.23
CA LEU A 118 10.03 11.32 6.48
C LEU A 118 10.25 12.43 7.52
N THR A 119 9.24 13.24 7.73
CA THR A 119 9.19 14.32 8.74
C THR A 119 8.80 13.81 10.13
N ALA A 120 8.38 12.55 10.26
CA ALA A 120 7.99 11.98 11.53
C ALA A 120 9.19 11.89 12.51
N ARG A 121 8.89 12.03 13.81
CA ARG A 121 9.90 11.90 14.87
C ARG A 121 10.48 10.48 14.94
N VAL A 122 9.63 9.48 14.74
CA VAL A 122 10.02 8.07 14.66
C VAL A 122 10.33 7.75 13.21
N ARG A 123 11.48 7.10 12.98
CA ARG A 123 11.93 6.71 11.64
C ARG A 123 12.02 5.19 11.56
N PRO A 124 11.04 4.53 10.96
CA PRO A 124 11.09 3.09 10.75
C PRO A 124 12.25 2.69 9.84
N ASP A 125 12.87 1.56 10.13
CA ASP A 125 13.84 0.95 9.23
C ASP A 125 13.11 0.18 8.12
N ALA A 126 12.90 0.84 6.99
CA ALA A 126 12.18 0.26 5.85
C ALA A 126 12.91 -0.98 5.27
N ALA A 127 14.24 -1.01 5.32
CA ALA A 127 15.00 -2.17 4.85
C ALA A 127 14.76 -3.39 5.76
N ALA A 128 14.70 -3.19 7.07
CA ALA A 128 14.36 -4.24 8.02
C ALA A 128 12.92 -4.75 7.82
N LEU A 129 11.95 -3.83 7.59
CA LEU A 129 10.56 -4.20 7.28
C LEU A 129 10.47 -5.07 6.02
N ILE A 130 11.19 -4.70 4.97
CA ILE A 130 11.23 -5.45 3.70
C ILE A 130 11.93 -6.80 3.90
N ALA A 131 13.05 -6.84 4.62
CA ALA A 131 13.78 -8.08 4.90
C ALA A 131 12.99 -9.06 5.77
N GLY A 132 12.15 -8.54 6.69
CA GLY A 132 11.25 -9.30 7.55
C GLY A 132 9.91 -9.68 6.91
N ALA A 133 9.66 -9.30 5.65
CA ALA A 133 8.39 -9.53 4.99
C ALA A 133 8.09 -11.04 4.84
N VAL A 134 6.82 -11.40 5.02
CA VAL A 134 6.34 -12.78 4.97
C VAL A 134 5.77 -13.09 3.60
N PRO A 135 6.36 -14.03 2.83
CA PRO A 135 5.84 -14.40 1.52
C PRO A 135 4.46 -15.08 1.60
N LEU A 136 3.59 -14.75 0.63
CA LEU A 136 2.26 -15.37 0.49
C LEU A 136 2.22 -16.54 -0.51
N GLY A 137 3.37 -16.90 -1.10
CA GLY A 137 3.49 -18.03 -2.02
C GLY A 137 3.14 -17.75 -3.49
N ASN A 138 2.61 -16.56 -3.79
CA ASN A 138 2.22 -16.11 -5.14
C ASN A 138 3.09 -14.94 -5.68
N GLY A 139 4.22 -14.66 -5.02
CA GLY A 139 5.10 -13.54 -5.36
C GLY A 139 4.72 -12.21 -4.69
N LEU A 140 3.63 -12.18 -3.91
CA LEU A 140 3.29 -11.12 -2.99
C LEU A 140 3.82 -11.45 -1.59
N SER A 141 3.99 -10.43 -0.77
CA SER A 141 4.35 -10.56 0.64
C SER A 141 3.51 -9.61 1.49
N THR A 142 3.50 -9.84 2.80
CA THR A 142 3.00 -8.89 3.80
C THR A 142 4.13 -8.54 4.77
N LEU A 143 3.99 -7.51 5.56
CA LEU A 143 4.82 -7.32 6.73
C LEU A 143 4.69 -8.51 7.68
N SER A 144 5.64 -8.67 8.61
CA SER A 144 5.47 -9.61 9.73
C SER A 144 4.21 -9.29 10.53
N PRO A 145 3.59 -10.23 11.26
CA PRO A 145 2.42 -9.94 12.09
C PRO A 145 2.63 -8.80 13.08
N GLU A 146 3.82 -8.72 13.65
CA GLU A 146 4.23 -7.67 14.60
C GLU A 146 4.31 -6.32 13.90
N ASP A 147 4.94 -6.27 12.73
CA ASP A 147 5.09 -5.04 11.95
C ASP A 147 3.74 -4.58 11.37
N MET A 148 2.86 -5.50 10.98
CA MET A 148 1.49 -5.16 10.58
C MET A 148 0.72 -4.47 11.71
N LEU A 149 0.86 -4.95 12.95
CA LEU A 149 0.24 -4.34 14.12
C LEU A 149 0.84 -2.95 14.40
N ILE A 150 2.17 -2.85 14.40
CA ILE A 150 2.88 -1.58 14.59
C ILE A 150 2.48 -0.57 13.52
N HIS A 151 2.43 -0.98 12.25
CA HIS A 151 1.99 -0.11 11.16
C HIS A 151 0.55 0.36 11.33
N ALA A 152 -0.38 -0.53 11.71
CA ALA A 152 -1.77 -0.17 11.93
C ALA A 152 -1.92 0.88 13.04
N VAL A 153 -1.18 0.73 14.14
CA VAL A 153 -1.16 1.70 15.25
C VAL A 153 -0.51 3.02 14.80
N ALA A 154 0.65 2.96 14.15
CA ALA A 154 1.36 4.14 13.69
C ALA A 154 0.54 4.97 12.71
N HIS A 155 -0.13 4.32 11.76
CA HIS A 155 -1.03 4.95 10.80
C HIS A 155 -2.21 5.65 11.49
N LEU A 156 -2.86 4.97 12.46
CA LEU A 156 -3.95 5.55 13.23
C LEU A 156 -3.53 6.84 13.95
N PHE A 157 -2.32 6.88 14.49
CA PHE A 157 -1.80 8.08 15.16
C PHE A 157 -1.30 9.16 14.18
N ALA A 158 -0.76 8.79 13.03
CA ALA A 158 -0.22 9.73 12.04
C ALA A 158 -1.35 10.47 11.32
N ASP A 159 -2.41 9.80 10.95
CA ASP A 159 -3.55 10.39 10.25
C ASP A 159 -4.45 11.24 11.14
N GLY A 160 -4.23 11.19 12.47
CA GLY A 160 -4.96 12.03 13.42
C GLY A 160 -6.46 11.75 13.53
N ASP A 161 -6.96 10.67 12.95
CA ASP A 161 -8.39 10.34 12.89
C ASP A 161 -8.92 9.72 14.20
N LEU A 162 -8.35 10.16 15.34
CA LEU A 162 -8.88 9.89 16.67
C LEU A 162 -10.02 10.83 17.05
N ALA A 163 -10.42 11.77 16.18
CA ALA A 163 -11.45 12.76 16.44
C ALA A 163 -12.83 12.15 16.72
N GLY A 164 -13.09 10.90 16.22
CA GLY A 164 -14.29 10.14 16.52
C GLY A 164 -14.25 9.30 17.80
N GLY A 165 -13.09 9.25 18.48
CA GLY A 165 -12.82 8.39 19.62
C GLY A 165 -12.66 6.91 19.21
N LEU A 166 -11.94 6.16 20.05
CA LEU A 166 -11.96 4.69 20.01
C LEU A 166 -13.33 4.25 20.54
N ARG A 167 -14.27 3.95 19.67
CA ARG A 167 -15.57 3.40 20.04
C ARG A 167 -15.62 1.93 19.74
#